data_4a1ab47b0b0dd28c852e2c7f3da2a20d
#
_entry.id   4a1ab47b0b0dd28c852e2c7f3da2a20d
#
_cell.length_a   1.000
_cell.length_b   1.000
_cell.length_c   1.000
_cell.angle_alpha   90.00
_cell.angle_beta   90.00
_cell.angle_gamma   90.00
#
_symmetry.space_group_name_H-M   'P 1'
#
loop_
_entity.id
_entity.type
_entity.pdbx_description
1 polymer ?
#
loop_
_entity_poly.entity_id
_entity_poly.type
_entity_poly.pdbx_seq_one_letter_code
_entity_poly.pdbx_strand_id
1 'polypeptide(L)'
;LFRSDWRTKKPVIFRATEQWFASIEGFRAKMLEEIRNVKWTPDWGEVRLHNMIEGRGDWCISRQRAWGVPIPIFYCRSCGEPLVSEQAIARVADIVEREGSDAWFARDESELLPAGTVCAKCGHGEFRKEKDIMDVWFDSGSSHMAVLETREELVSPADMYLEGSDQYRGWFNSSLITSTAVHGRAPY
;
A
#
# COMPACT_ATOMS: atom_id res chain seq x y z
N LEU A 1 28.41 -12.55 -8.73
CA LEU A 1 28.35 -11.38 -7.87
C LEU A 1 27.59 -11.77 -6.61
N PHE A 2 28.30 -11.91 -5.50
CA PHE A 2 27.68 -12.09 -4.20
C PHE A 2 26.88 -10.82 -3.87
N ARG A 3 25.60 -10.97 -3.57
CA ARG A 3 24.82 -9.88 -3.03
C ARG A 3 25.27 -9.60 -1.61
N SER A 4 25.66 -8.37 -1.34
CA SER A 4 26.11 -7.91 -0.04
C SER A 4 25.26 -6.74 0.45
N ASP A 5 25.12 -6.64 1.75
CA ASP A 5 24.55 -5.46 2.38
C ASP A 5 25.44 -4.25 2.10
N TRP A 6 24.85 -3.18 1.59
CA TRP A 6 25.59 -2.01 1.14
C TRP A 6 26.28 -1.24 2.29
N ARG A 7 25.78 -1.36 3.51
CA ARG A 7 26.35 -0.73 4.72
C ARG A 7 27.48 -1.57 5.30
N THR A 8 27.19 -2.82 5.61
CA THR A 8 28.15 -3.69 6.28
C THR A 8 29.14 -4.37 5.35
N LYS A 9 28.88 -4.35 4.02
CA LYS A 9 29.65 -5.05 2.98
C LYS A 9 29.74 -6.57 3.17
N LYS A 10 28.94 -7.13 4.08
CA LYS A 10 28.88 -8.58 4.33
C LYS A 10 27.89 -9.25 3.36
N PRO A 11 28.12 -10.52 3.01
CA PRO A 11 27.17 -11.30 2.23
C PRO A 11 25.79 -11.33 2.89
N VAL A 12 24.73 -11.23 2.09
CA VAL A 12 23.34 -11.42 2.55
C VAL A 12 22.85 -12.82 2.19
N ILE A 13 21.92 -13.33 2.98
CA ILE A 13 21.22 -14.58 2.72
C ILE A 13 19.81 -14.29 2.18
N PHE A 14 19.29 -15.21 1.40
CA PHE A 14 17.88 -15.23 1.03
C PHE A 14 17.08 -15.93 2.12
N ARG A 15 15.98 -15.33 2.54
CA ARG A 15 15.07 -15.88 3.53
C ARG A 15 13.63 -15.77 3.01
N ALA A 16 12.93 -16.87 3.02
CA ALA A 16 11.48 -16.87 2.81
C ALA A 16 10.79 -16.41 4.11
N THR A 17 9.86 -15.48 3.98
CA THR A 17 9.02 -14.97 5.08
C THR A 17 7.58 -14.84 4.60
N GLU A 18 6.63 -14.94 5.50
CA GLU A 18 5.26 -14.57 5.20
C GLU A 18 5.19 -13.07 4.89
N GLN A 19 4.42 -12.72 3.86
CA GLN A 19 4.31 -11.34 3.38
C GLN A 19 2.88 -11.05 2.97
N TRP A 20 2.49 -9.77 3.07
CA TRP A 20 1.26 -9.28 2.48
C TRP A 20 1.47 -8.84 1.04
N PHE A 21 0.61 -9.32 0.16
CA PHE A 21 0.59 -8.96 -1.25
C PHE A 21 -0.75 -8.32 -1.62
N ALA A 22 -0.68 -7.20 -2.34
CA ALA A 22 -1.83 -6.62 -3.01
C ALA A 22 -1.89 -7.16 -4.43
N SER A 23 -2.95 -7.90 -4.75
CA SER A 23 -3.16 -8.36 -6.11
C SER A 23 -3.66 -7.22 -6.99
N ILE A 24 -3.04 -7.08 -8.17
CA ILE A 24 -3.44 -6.09 -9.18
C ILE A 24 -4.26 -6.72 -10.31
N GLU A 25 -4.47 -8.02 -10.27
CA GLU A 25 -5.08 -8.77 -11.38
C GLU A 25 -6.49 -8.28 -11.70
N GLY A 26 -7.28 -7.97 -10.66
CA GLY A 26 -8.67 -7.54 -10.81
C GLY A 26 -8.87 -6.20 -11.56
N PHE A 27 -7.83 -5.37 -11.62
CA PHE A 27 -7.88 -4.04 -12.26
C PHE A 27 -6.71 -3.75 -13.20
N ARG A 28 -5.85 -4.74 -13.51
CA ARG A 28 -4.75 -4.61 -14.46
C ARG A 28 -5.21 -4.06 -15.82
N ALA A 29 -6.28 -4.61 -16.37
CA ALA A 29 -6.81 -4.17 -17.66
C ALA A 29 -7.19 -2.68 -17.63
N LYS A 30 -7.76 -2.22 -16.53
CA LYS A 30 -8.09 -0.80 -16.33
C LYS A 30 -6.85 0.08 -16.24
N MET A 31 -5.81 -0.34 -15.54
CA MET A 31 -4.53 0.39 -15.53
C MET A 31 -3.94 0.55 -16.93
N LEU A 32 -3.96 -0.52 -17.73
CA LEU A 32 -3.45 -0.48 -19.11
C LEU A 32 -4.28 0.44 -20.02
N GLU A 33 -5.57 0.52 -19.79
CA GLU A 33 -6.46 1.49 -20.45
C GLU A 33 -6.10 2.93 -20.04
N GLU A 34 -5.98 3.18 -18.75
CA GLU A 34 -5.68 4.52 -18.21
C GLU A 34 -4.31 5.05 -18.66
N ILE A 35 -3.29 4.19 -18.78
CA ILE A 35 -1.98 4.57 -19.33
C ILE A 35 -2.11 5.19 -20.74
N ARG A 36 -3.02 4.70 -21.57
CA ARG A 36 -3.26 5.24 -22.92
C ARG A 36 -4.00 6.58 -22.93
N ASN A 37 -4.72 6.86 -21.86
CA ASN A 37 -5.47 8.12 -21.70
C ASN A 37 -4.57 9.27 -21.21
N VAL A 38 -3.39 8.97 -20.68
CA VAL A 38 -2.42 9.95 -20.18
C VAL A 38 -1.63 10.55 -21.35
N LYS A 39 -1.41 11.86 -21.31
CA LYS A 39 -0.51 12.55 -22.25
C LYS A 39 0.93 12.45 -21.77
N TRP A 40 1.72 11.62 -22.41
CA TRP A 40 3.11 11.38 -22.04
C TRP A 40 4.07 12.40 -22.65
N THR A 41 5.03 12.85 -21.85
CA THR A 41 6.16 13.64 -22.30
C THR A 41 7.43 13.14 -21.61
N PRO A 42 8.36 12.51 -22.31
CA PRO A 42 8.34 12.13 -23.75
C PRO A 42 7.38 10.96 -24.05
N ASP A 43 6.96 10.83 -25.30
CA ASP A 43 5.93 9.87 -25.77
C ASP A 43 6.27 8.40 -25.44
N TRP A 44 7.55 8.01 -25.40
CA TRP A 44 7.95 6.65 -25.05
C TRP A 44 7.57 6.24 -23.61
N GLY A 45 7.15 7.20 -22.80
CA GLY A 45 6.68 6.95 -21.43
C GLY A 45 5.49 6.01 -21.38
N GLU A 46 4.55 6.14 -22.33
CA GLU A 46 3.39 5.25 -22.45
C GLU A 46 3.81 3.79 -22.57
N VAL A 47 4.64 3.49 -23.57
CA VAL A 47 5.10 2.11 -23.84
C VAL A 47 5.87 1.56 -22.64
N ARG A 48 6.68 2.40 -22.00
CA ARG A 48 7.48 1.98 -20.85
C ARG A 48 6.62 1.58 -19.66
N LEU A 49 5.64 2.41 -19.28
CA LEU A 49 4.76 2.09 -18.17
C LEU A 49 3.82 0.94 -18.49
N HIS A 50 3.28 0.91 -19.72
CA HIS A 50 2.45 -0.20 -20.20
C HIS A 50 3.15 -1.56 -20.01
N ASN A 51 4.37 -1.71 -20.54
CA ASN A 51 5.11 -2.97 -20.43
C ASN A 51 5.44 -3.33 -18.97
N MET A 52 5.65 -2.35 -18.11
CA MET A 52 5.87 -2.59 -16.68
C MET A 52 4.62 -3.11 -15.97
N ILE A 53 3.44 -2.60 -16.31
CA ILE A 53 2.17 -3.03 -15.71
C ILE A 53 1.72 -4.36 -16.29
N GLU A 54 1.87 -4.56 -17.61
CA GLU A 54 1.50 -5.82 -18.28
C GLU A 54 2.24 -7.02 -17.68
N GLY A 55 3.55 -6.90 -17.48
CA GLY A 55 4.39 -7.96 -16.90
C GLY A 55 4.49 -7.96 -15.37
N ARG A 56 3.72 -7.11 -14.67
CA ARG A 56 3.84 -6.97 -13.21
C ARG A 56 3.11 -8.10 -12.49
N GLY A 57 3.79 -8.71 -11.51
CA GLY A 57 3.15 -9.56 -10.51
C GLY A 57 2.48 -8.76 -9.39
N ASP A 58 1.94 -9.47 -8.40
CA ASP A 58 1.36 -8.87 -7.21
C ASP A 58 2.38 -8.01 -6.45
N TRP A 59 1.90 -6.97 -5.82
CA TRP A 59 2.74 -6.04 -5.08
C TRP A 59 2.93 -6.50 -3.63
N CYS A 60 4.15 -6.91 -3.28
CA CYS A 60 4.50 -7.15 -1.88
C CYS A 60 4.47 -5.82 -1.11
N ILE A 61 3.42 -5.58 -0.33
CA ILE A 61 3.20 -4.32 0.39
C ILE A 61 3.76 -4.31 1.80
N SER A 62 4.10 -5.45 2.37
CA SER A 62 4.63 -5.53 3.74
C SER A 62 6.15 -5.33 3.80
N ARG A 63 6.61 -4.68 4.86
CA ARG A 63 8.03 -4.47 5.16
C ARG A 63 8.32 -4.71 6.64
N GLN A 64 9.40 -5.40 6.93
CA GLN A 64 9.89 -5.67 8.29
C GLN A 64 10.83 -4.53 8.70
N ARG A 65 10.24 -3.38 9.02
CA ARG A 65 10.94 -2.16 9.49
C ARG A 65 10.20 -1.57 10.69
N ALA A 66 10.92 -0.82 11.51
CA ALA A 66 10.34 -0.16 12.67
C ALA A 66 9.70 1.20 12.33
N TRP A 67 10.11 1.83 11.24
CA TRP A 67 9.61 3.14 10.81
C TRP A 67 8.76 2.99 9.55
N GLY A 68 7.51 3.42 9.62
CA GLY A 68 6.57 3.45 8.51
C GLY A 68 5.12 3.35 8.97
N VAL A 69 4.18 3.43 8.03
CA VAL A 69 2.75 3.29 8.30
C VAL A 69 2.42 1.82 8.55
N PRO A 70 1.77 1.47 9.68
CA PRO A 70 1.44 0.10 9.99
C PRO A 70 0.38 -0.47 9.05
N ILE A 71 0.43 -1.79 8.84
CA ILE A 71 -0.64 -2.51 8.15
C ILE A 71 -1.76 -2.78 9.16
N PRO A 72 -3.00 -2.26 8.97
CA PRO A 72 -4.07 -2.32 9.97
C PRO A 72 -4.79 -3.68 9.99
N ILE A 73 -4.03 -4.76 10.13
CA ILE A 73 -4.50 -6.13 10.15
C ILE A 73 -4.25 -6.76 11.52
N PHE A 74 -5.19 -7.60 11.95
CA PHE A 74 -5.09 -8.33 13.19
C PHE A 74 -5.13 -9.82 12.93
N TYR A 75 -4.63 -10.61 13.88
CA TYR A 75 -4.66 -12.06 13.83
C TYR A 75 -5.30 -12.61 15.09
N CYS A 76 -6.19 -13.57 14.94
CA CYS A 76 -6.79 -14.27 16.06
C CYS A 76 -5.71 -14.97 16.90
N ARG A 77 -5.68 -14.73 18.21
CA ARG A 77 -4.70 -15.35 19.10
C ARG A 77 -4.89 -16.87 19.24
N SER A 78 -6.12 -17.38 19.01
CA SER A 78 -6.44 -18.80 19.14
C SER A 78 -6.07 -19.61 17.88
N CYS A 79 -6.51 -19.16 16.70
CA CYS A 79 -6.36 -19.95 15.46
C CYS A 79 -5.46 -19.34 14.40
N GLY A 80 -4.90 -18.14 14.65
CA GLY A 80 -4.01 -17.46 13.71
C GLY A 80 -4.70 -16.82 12.50
N GLU A 81 -6.01 -16.96 12.36
CA GLU A 81 -6.75 -16.40 11.20
C GLU A 81 -6.60 -14.88 11.13
N PRO A 82 -6.24 -14.31 9.97
CA PRO A 82 -6.19 -12.87 9.80
C PRO A 82 -7.61 -12.27 9.80
N LEU A 83 -7.78 -11.17 10.49
CA LEU A 83 -8.98 -10.33 10.44
C LEU A 83 -8.76 -9.21 9.43
N VAL A 84 -9.27 -9.39 8.23
CA VAL A 84 -9.33 -8.38 7.17
C VAL A 84 -10.79 -7.96 7.05
N SER A 85 -11.15 -6.83 7.66
CA SER A 85 -12.53 -6.35 7.66
C SER A 85 -12.57 -4.84 7.48
N GLU A 86 -13.48 -4.36 6.64
CA GLU A 86 -13.68 -2.93 6.41
C GLU A 86 -13.95 -2.18 7.71
N GLN A 87 -14.75 -2.75 8.61
CA GLN A 87 -15.08 -2.14 9.89
C GLN A 87 -13.85 -1.97 10.80
N ALA A 88 -12.97 -3.00 10.85
CA ALA A 88 -11.76 -2.93 11.63
C ALA A 88 -10.79 -1.90 11.04
N ILE A 89 -10.63 -1.88 9.72
CA ILE A 89 -9.77 -0.93 9.02
C ILE A 89 -10.30 0.51 9.19
N ALA A 90 -11.58 0.74 9.00
CA ALA A 90 -12.20 2.05 9.20
C ALA A 90 -12.02 2.55 10.64
N ARG A 91 -12.21 1.68 11.64
CA ARG A 91 -11.98 2.04 13.05
C ARG A 91 -10.54 2.47 13.31
N VAL A 92 -9.57 1.77 12.73
CA VAL A 92 -8.14 2.14 12.83
C VAL A 92 -7.90 3.48 12.13
N ALA A 93 -8.45 3.67 10.92
CA ALA A 93 -8.33 4.92 10.18
C ALA A 93 -8.86 6.12 10.98
N ASP A 94 -10.04 6.00 11.60
CA ASP A 94 -10.63 7.05 12.47
C ASP A 94 -9.73 7.42 13.66
N ILE A 95 -9.03 6.44 14.22
CA ILE A 95 -8.09 6.67 15.32
C ILE A 95 -6.84 7.36 14.80
N VAL A 96 -6.28 6.88 13.70
CA VAL A 96 -5.07 7.44 13.08
C VAL A 96 -5.31 8.87 12.61
N GLU A 97 -6.48 9.20 12.10
CA GLU A 97 -6.85 10.57 11.69
C GLU A 97 -6.78 11.55 12.88
N ARG A 98 -7.20 11.12 14.06
CA ARG A 98 -7.21 11.97 15.26
C ARG A 98 -5.88 12.02 16.01
N GLU A 99 -5.14 10.92 16.01
CA GLU A 99 -4.00 10.71 16.93
C GLU A 99 -2.67 10.44 16.21
N GLY A 100 -2.72 10.26 14.88
CA GLY A 100 -1.56 9.86 14.09
C GLY A 100 -1.32 8.34 14.10
N SER A 101 -0.41 7.89 13.27
CA SER A 101 -0.11 6.46 13.09
C SER A 101 0.53 5.80 14.32
N ASP A 102 1.12 6.58 15.23
CA ASP A 102 1.70 6.10 16.49
C ASP A 102 0.67 5.42 17.40
N ALA A 103 -0.62 5.79 17.24
CA ALA A 103 -1.72 5.14 17.95
C ALA A 103 -1.76 3.62 17.76
N TRP A 104 -1.35 3.12 16.59
CA TRP A 104 -1.24 1.69 16.33
C TRP A 104 -0.29 0.97 17.29
N PHE A 105 0.80 1.62 17.65
CA PHE A 105 1.83 1.05 18.53
C PHE A 105 1.52 1.30 20.01
N ALA A 106 0.89 2.43 20.33
CA ALA A 106 0.62 2.86 21.70
C ALA A 106 -0.63 2.25 22.34
N ARG A 107 -1.66 1.92 21.53
CA ARG A 107 -2.94 1.40 22.01
C ARG A 107 -2.96 -0.14 22.00
N ASP A 108 -3.76 -0.72 22.89
CA ASP A 108 -4.04 -2.16 22.89
C ASP A 108 -4.98 -2.56 21.74
N GLU A 109 -4.94 -3.81 21.34
CA GLU A 109 -5.78 -4.35 20.25
C GLU A 109 -7.27 -4.15 20.49
N SER A 110 -7.72 -4.27 21.75
CA SER A 110 -9.12 -4.08 22.14
C SER A 110 -9.63 -2.66 21.97
N GLU A 111 -8.73 -1.66 21.99
CA GLU A 111 -9.06 -0.26 21.76
C GLU A 111 -9.13 0.08 20.28
N LEU A 112 -8.35 -0.62 19.46
CA LEU A 112 -8.27 -0.45 18.02
C LEU A 112 -9.38 -1.17 17.26
N LEU A 113 -9.95 -2.22 17.85
CA LEU A 113 -11.02 -3.00 17.24
C LEU A 113 -12.42 -2.49 17.66
N PRO A 114 -13.43 -2.65 16.82
CA PRO A 114 -14.82 -2.45 17.22
C PRO A 114 -15.19 -3.34 18.40
N ALA A 115 -16.00 -2.83 19.31
CA ALA A 115 -16.46 -3.60 20.47
C ALA A 115 -17.21 -4.89 20.04
N GLY A 116 -16.91 -6.01 20.68
CA GLY A 116 -17.54 -7.28 20.37
C GLY A 116 -16.96 -7.99 19.13
N THR A 117 -15.85 -7.52 18.57
CA THR A 117 -15.17 -8.20 17.47
C THR A 117 -14.76 -9.62 17.87
N VAL A 118 -15.16 -10.61 17.08
CA VAL A 118 -14.80 -12.02 17.26
C VAL A 118 -14.27 -12.61 15.96
N CYS A 119 -13.41 -13.62 16.08
CA CYS A 119 -12.89 -14.35 14.94
C CYS A 119 -13.99 -15.11 14.22
N ALA A 120 -14.16 -14.87 12.93
CA ALA A 120 -15.18 -15.53 12.11
C ALA A 120 -14.99 -17.05 12.02
N LYS A 121 -13.75 -17.54 12.20
CA LYS A 121 -13.42 -18.96 12.10
C LYS A 121 -13.66 -19.74 13.39
N CYS A 122 -13.30 -19.16 14.54
CA CYS A 122 -13.34 -19.90 15.82
C CYS A 122 -14.11 -19.20 16.96
N GLY A 123 -14.66 -18.00 16.72
CA GLY A 123 -15.42 -17.24 17.71
C GLY A 123 -14.60 -16.60 18.84
N HIS A 124 -13.26 -16.75 18.83
CA HIS A 124 -12.40 -16.17 19.88
C HIS A 124 -12.34 -14.63 19.74
N GLY A 125 -12.29 -13.94 20.89
CA GLY A 125 -12.35 -12.47 20.94
C GLY A 125 -11.01 -11.77 21.14
N GLU A 126 -9.90 -12.49 21.25
CA GLU A 126 -8.59 -11.90 21.44
C GLU A 126 -7.76 -11.95 20.16
N PHE A 127 -7.12 -10.82 19.85
CA PHE A 127 -6.33 -10.63 18.65
C PHE A 127 -4.93 -10.15 18.98
N ARG A 128 -4.02 -10.26 18.02
CA ARG A 128 -2.71 -9.58 17.98
C ARG A 128 -2.62 -8.73 16.76
N LYS A 129 -1.92 -7.59 16.82
CA LYS A 129 -1.67 -6.70 15.69
C LYS A 129 -0.65 -7.31 14.74
N GLU A 130 -0.75 -6.93 13.45
CA GLU A 130 0.36 -7.05 12.51
C GLU A 130 1.52 -6.16 12.97
N LYS A 131 2.75 -6.63 12.74
CA LYS A 131 3.98 -5.91 13.11
C LYS A 131 4.68 -5.31 11.90
N ASP A 132 4.35 -5.77 10.71
CA ASP A 132 4.89 -5.23 9.48
C ASP A 132 4.29 -3.86 9.18
N ILE A 133 5.06 -3.05 8.47
CA ILE A 133 4.62 -1.75 7.97
C ILE A 133 4.37 -1.82 6.46
N MET A 134 3.68 -0.85 5.93
CA MET A 134 3.47 -0.71 4.49
C MET A 134 4.77 -0.35 3.78
N ASP A 135 4.88 -0.75 2.53
CA ASP A 135 5.89 -0.26 1.60
C ASP A 135 5.74 1.26 1.47
N VAL A 136 6.82 2.00 1.63
CA VAL A 136 6.84 3.47 1.47
C VAL A 136 6.30 3.93 0.10
N TRP A 137 6.36 3.07 -0.91
CA TRP A 137 5.74 3.34 -2.21
C TRP A 137 4.21 3.29 -2.17
N PHE A 138 3.62 2.62 -1.19
CA PHE A 138 2.19 2.72 -0.92
C PHE A 138 1.84 4.09 -0.35
N ASP A 139 2.61 4.58 0.62
CA ASP A 139 2.41 5.90 1.21
C ASP A 139 2.54 7.00 0.14
N SER A 140 3.64 7.00 -0.63
CA SER A 140 3.85 7.98 -1.70
C SER A 140 2.85 7.81 -2.85
N GLY A 141 2.46 6.59 -3.18
CA GLY A 141 1.44 6.29 -4.19
C GLY A 141 0.06 6.85 -3.84
N SER A 142 -0.23 7.02 -2.55
CA SER A 142 -1.50 7.57 -2.06
C SER A 142 -1.52 9.10 -1.96
N SER A 143 -0.44 9.79 -2.39
CA SER A 143 -0.33 11.26 -2.30
C SER A 143 -1.42 12.01 -3.07
N HIS A 144 -1.97 11.45 -4.15
CA HIS A 144 -3.11 12.04 -4.87
C HIS A 144 -4.34 12.17 -3.95
N MET A 145 -4.65 11.17 -3.13
CA MET A 145 -5.74 11.25 -2.14
C MET A 145 -5.39 12.19 -1.00
N ALA A 146 -4.18 12.06 -0.44
CA ALA A 146 -3.77 12.81 0.73
C ALA A 146 -3.52 14.31 0.47
N VAL A 147 -3.29 14.71 -0.77
CA VAL A 147 -2.95 16.09 -1.14
C VAL A 147 -3.96 16.68 -2.12
N LEU A 148 -4.18 16.05 -3.27
CA LEU A 148 -5.02 16.67 -4.31
C LEU A 148 -6.51 16.69 -3.91
N GLU A 149 -6.99 15.67 -3.22
CA GLU A 149 -8.39 15.53 -2.85
C GLU A 149 -8.75 16.20 -1.51
N THR A 150 -7.74 16.58 -0.72
CA THR A 150 -7.96 17.24 0.57
C THR A 150 -7.84 18.76 0.53
N ARG A 151 -7.30 19.32 -0.55
CA ARG A 151 -7.07 20.76 -0.70
C ARG A 151 -7.99 21.34 -1.76
N GLU A 152 -8.81 22.32 -1.37
CA GLU A 152 -9.81 22.98 -2.23
C GLU A 152 -9.20 23.68 -3.46
N GLU A 153 -7.94 24.14 -3.36
CA GLU A 153 -7.23 24.82 -4.45
C GLU A 153 -6.59 23.86 -5.46
N LEU A 154 -6.64 22.55 -5.22
CA LEU A 154 -6.05 21.54 -6.11
C LEU A 154 -7.13 20.70 -6.79
N VAL A 155 -6.75 20.05 -7.89
CA VAL A 155 -7.64 19.19 -8.66
C VAL A 155 -7.10 17.76 -8.74
N SER A 156 -8.01 16.79 -8.81
CA SER A 156 -7.69 15.37 -9.01
C SER A 156 -8.51 14.86 -10.21
N PRO A 157 -7.88 14.25 -11.23
CA PRO A 157 -6.45 13.96 -11.41
C PRO A 157 -5.59 15.22 -11.54
N ALA A 158 -4.27 15.07 -11.33
CA ALA A 158 -3.32 16.17 -11.51
C ALA A 158 -3.19 16.55 -13.00
N ASP A 159 -3.12 17.85 -13.31
CA ASP A 159 -2.85 18.35 -14.65
C ASP A 159 -1.43 18.00 -15.13
N MET A 160 -0.49 17.85 -14.19
CA MET A 160 0.89 17.51 -14.46
C MET A 160 1.49 16.68 -13.33
N TYR A 161 2.16 15.60 -13.69
CA TYR A 161 2.93 14.73 -12.80
C TYR A 161 4.37 14.67 -13.32
N LEU A 162 5.30 15.39 -12.65
CA LEU A 162 6.62 15.64 -13.17
C LEU A 162 7.71 14.97 -12.32
N GLU A 163 8.42 14.03 -12.94
CA GLU A 163 9.54 13.31 -12.32
C GLU A 163 10.54 12.78 -13.34
N GLY A 164 11.65 12.23 -12.84
CA GLY A 164 12.63 11.53 -13.64
C GLY A 164 12.16 10.16 -14.13
N SER A 165 12.83 9.64 -15.13
CA SER A 165 12.47 8.37 -15.79
C SER A 165 12.63 7.11 -14.92
N ASP A 166 13.30 7.20 -13.78
CA ASP A 166 13.39 6.15 -12.77
C ASP A 166 12.05 5.93 -12.05
N GLN A 167 11.17 6.94 -12.02
CA GLN A 167 9.87 6.91 -11.34
C GLN A 167 8.80 6.06 -12.07
N TYR A 168 9.07 5.56 -13.26
CA TYR A 168 8.26 4.49 -13.86
C TYR A 168 8.25 3.20 -12.99
N ARG A 169 9.30 2.99 -12.19
CA ARG A 169 9.36 1.94 -11.14
C ARG A 169 9.11 2.45 -9.72
N GLY A 170 8.75 3.69 -9.57
CA GLY A 170 8.51 4.33 -8.30
C GLY A 170 7.13 4.97 -8.25
N TRP A 171 7.12 6.29 -8.09
CA TRP A 171 5.92 7.06 -7.82
C TRP A 171 4.88 7.00 -8.94
N PHE A 172 5.25 7.03 -10.22
CA PHE A 172 4.29 6.88 -11.32
C PHE A 172 3.54 5.55 -11.22
N ASN A 173 4.27 4.47 -10.97
CA ASN A 173 3.71 3.13 -10.89
C ASN A 173 2.82 2.96 -9.65
N SER A 174 3.31 3.33 -8.46
CA SER A 174 2.56 3.18 -7.22
C SER A 174 1.31 4.05 -7.19
N SER A 175 1.38 5.29 -7.69
CA SER A 175 0.22 6.18 -7.80
C SER A 175 -0.83 5.65 -8.75
N LEU A 176 -0.42 5.11 -9.90
CA LEU A 176 -1.36 4.48 -10.84
C LEU A 176 -2.09 3.29 -10.20
N ILE A 177 -1.36 2.44 -9.48
CA ILE A 177 -1.95 1.26 -8.82
C ILE A 177 -2.96 1.70 -7.76
N THR A 178 -2.58 2.59 -6.84
CA THR A 178 -3.46 3.04 -5.76
C THR A 178 -4.68 3.79 -6.29
N SER A 179 -4.49 4.69 -7.26
CA SER A 179 -5.60 5.45 -7.84
C SER A 179 -6.56 4.57 -8.65
N THR A 180 -6.03 3.65 -9.45
CA THR A 180 -6.91 2.76 -10.22
C THR A 180 -7.66 1.80 -9.31
N ALA A 181 -7.06 1.33 -8.23
CA ALA A 181 -7.73 0.46 -7.27
C ALA A 181 -8.90 1.16 -6.56
N VAL A 182 -8.77 2.45 -6.23
CA VAL A 182 -9.77 3.21 -5.47
C VAL A 182 -10.75 3.95 -6.39
N HIS A 183 -10.27 4.60 -7.43
CA HIS A 183 -11.06 5.50 -8.27
C HIS A 183 -11.35 4.96 -9.68
N GLY A 184 -10.72 3.86 -10.08
CA GLY A 184 -10.84 3.31 -11.44
C GLY A 184 -10.21 4.19 -12.53
N ARG A 185 -9.30 5.11 -12.18
CA ARG A 185 -8.63 6.03 -13.11
C ARG A 185 -7.19 6.30 -12.71
N ALA A 186 -6.38 6.82 -13.65
CA ALA A 186 -5.06 7.34 -13.34
C ALA A 186 -5.15 8.61 -12.46
N PRO A 187 -4.12 8.91 -11.64
CA PRO A 187 -4.10 10.12 -10.79
C PRO A 187 -3.55 11.35 -11.51
N TYR A 188 -3.14 11.19 -12.78
CA TYR A 188 -2.48 12.21 -13.61
C TYR A 188 -2.95 12.10 -15.06
#